data_3f197cdeafdded511a25b999508a3177
#
_entry.id   3f197cdeafdded511a25b999508a3177
#
_cell.length_a   1.000
_cell.length_b   1.000
_cell.length_c   1.000
_cell.angle_alpha   90.00
_cell.angle_beta   90.00
_cell.angle_gamma   90.00
#
_symmetry.space_group_name_H-M   'P 1'
#
loop_
_entity.id
_entity.type
_entity.pdbx_description
1 polymer ?
#
loop_
_entity_poly.entity_id
_entity_poly.type
_entity_poly.pdbx_seq_one_letter_code
_entity_poly.pdbx_strand_id
1 'polypeptide(L)'
;PGGRDPKKIICFSPHPDDDVISMGGTLIRLVDDGHEAHIAYMTSGNIAVFDHDAHRIADMVTEYNRIFDIDNQKSRSVEQQVLNSLGTKQAGEPDIDEVRAIKSLIRWSEAKAGAFKVGCKEEHLHFLDLPFYRTGTINKHPWGTEDVKIIRDLLTTVRPVSYTHLRAHETEAD
;
A
#
# COMPACT_ATOMS: atom_id res chain seq x y z
N PRO A 1 -25.25 -7.04 -23.22
CA PRO A 1 -24.89 -6.73 -21.86
C PRO A 1 -26.10 -6.01 -21.25
N GLY A 2 -26.91 -6.75 -20.51
CA GLY A 2 -28.13 -6.25 -19.91
C GLY A 2 -27.80 -5.41 -18.68
N GLY A 3 -28.31 -4.19 -18.61
CA GLY A 3 -28.14 -3.23 -17.56
C GLY A 3 -28.53 -3.78 -16.18
N ARG A 4 -27.57 -4.37 -15.49
CA ARG A 4 -27.65 -4.56 -14.06
C ARG A 4 -27.20 -3.24 -13.41
N ASP A 5 -27.94 -2.80 -12.40
CA ASP A 5 -27.50 -1.65 -11.61
C ASP A 5 -26.07 -1.89 -11.09
N PRO A 6 -25.15 -0.93 -11.26
CA PRO A 6 -23.80 -1.03 -10.72
C PRO A 6 -23.83 -1.40 -9.24
N LYS A 7 -23.03 -2.38 -8.85
CA LYS A 7 -22.88 -2.79 -7.44
C LYS A 7 -21.52 -2.36 -6.94
N LYS A 8 -21.45 -1.93 -5.68
CA LYS A 8 -20.20 -1.63 -4.99
C LYS A 8 -19.71 -2.87 -4.25
N ILE A 9 -18.49 -3.25 -4.51
CA ILE A 9 -17.87 -4.43 -3.92
C ILE A 9 -16.52 -4.02 -3.35
N ILE A 10 -16.17 -4.47 -2.14
CA ILE A 10 -14.85 -4.23 -1.54
C ILE A 10 -14.07 -5.53 -1.47
N CYS A 11 -12.84 -5.48 -1.98
CA CYS A 11 -11.79 -6.47 -1.74
C CYS A 11 -10.84 -5.93 -0.67
N PHE A 12 -10.78 -6.57 0.50
CA PHE A 12 -9.78 -6.28 1.53
C PHE A 12 -8.49 -7.04 1.19
N SER A 13 -7.46 -6.30 0.82
CA SER A 13 -6.12 -6.81 0.51
C SER A 13 -5.22 -6.61 1.74
N PRO A 14 -4.72 -7.65 2.39
CA PRO A 14 -3.81 -7.52 3.53
C PRO A 14 -2.58 -6.69 3.19
N HIS A 15 -1.95 -6.96 2.05
CA HIS A 15 -0.79 -6.22 1.54
C HIS A 15 -1.05 -5.68 0.13
N PRO A 16 -0.21 -4.74 -0.36
CA PRO A 16 -0.37 -4.08 -1.66
C PRO A 16 -0.05 -4.96 -2.89
N ASP A 17 -0.61 -6.16 -3.01
CA ASP A 17 -0.50 -7.07 -4.16
C ASP A 17 -1.43 -8.28 -4.05
N ASP A 18 -1.88 -8.62 -2.83
CA ASP A 18 -2.75 -9.78 -2.58
C ASP A 18 -4.02 -9.75 -3.41
N ASP A 19 -4.57 -8.57 -3.69
CA ASP A 19 -5.76 -8.34 -4.52
C ASP A 19 -5.56 -8.83 -5.96
N VAL A 20 -4.50 -8.39 -6.62
CA VAL A 20 -4.25 -8.75 -8.03
C VAL A 20 -3.76 -10.19 -8.17
N ILE A 21 -2.98 -10.68 -7.19
CA ILE A 21 -2.49 -12.07 -7.17
C ILE A 21 -3.65 -13.04 -6.98
N SER A 22 -4.50 -12.79 -5.98
CA SER A 22 -5.56 -13.73 -5.58
C SER A 22 -6.86 -13.53 -6.36
N MET A 23 -7.19 -12.30 -6.77
CA MET A 23 -8.49 -11.94 -7.35
C MET A 23 -8.41 -11.12 -8.64
N GLY A 24 -7.24 -10.91 -9.24
CA GLY A 24 -7.10 -10.05 -10.42
C GLY A 24 -8.10 -10.36 -11.53
N GLY A 25 -8.28 -11.63 -11.88
CA GLY A 25 -9.27 -12.04 -12.87
C GLY A 25 -10.72 -11.74 -12.46
N THR A 26 -11.04 -11.86 -11.17
CA THR A 26 -12.38 -11.53 -10.64
C THR A 26 -12.60 -10.01 -10.66
N LEU A 27 -11.59 -9.21 -10.29
CA LEU A 27 -11.66 -7.75 -10.33
C LEU A 27 -11.88 -7.24 -11.75
N ILE A 28 -11.13 -7.75 -12.73
CA ILE A 28 -11.34 -7.44 -14.17
C ILE A 28 -12.79 -7.73 -14.54
N ARG A 29 -13.29 -8.92 -14.20
CA ARG A 29 -14.66 -9.31 -14.56
C ARG A 29 -15.72 -8.40 -13.93
N LEU A 30 -15.54 -8.02 -12.66
CA LEU A 30 -16.46 -7.11 -11.98
C LEU A 30 -16.48 -5.72 -12.65
N VAL A 31 -15.31 -5.19 -13.01
CA VAL A 31 -15.20 -3.89 -13.70
C VAL A 31 -15.81 -3.97 -15.10
N ASP A 32 -15.53 -5.03 -15.88
CA ASP A 32 -16.08 -5.24 -17.21
C ASP A 32 -17.62 -5.39 -17.20
N ASP A 33 -18.17 -5.99 -16.14
CA ASP A 33 -19.62 -6.11 -15.94
C ASP A 33 -20.25 -4.78 -15.42
N GLY A 34 -19.46 -3.70 -15.27
CA GLY A 34 -19.92 -2.36 -14.90
C GLY A 34 -20.10 -2.14 -13.41
N HIS A 35 -19.49 -2.97 -12.56
CA HIS A 35 -19.53 -2.81 -11.12
C HIS A 35 -18.42 -1.88 -10.61
N GLU A 36 -18.62 -1.26 -9.45
CA GLU A 36 -17.62 -0.47 -8.74
C GLU A 36 -16.82 -1.39 -7.82
N ALA A 37 -15.65 -1.83 -8.30
CA ALA A 37 -14.72 -2.62 -7.50
C ALA A 37 -13.80 -1.70 -6.70
N HIS A 38 -13.93 -1.72 -5.38
CA HIS A 38 -13.07 -1.03 -4.45
C HIS A 38 -12.02 -1.99 -3.89
N ILE A 39 -10.79 -1.52 -3.70
CA ILE A 39 -9.72 -2.27 -3.05
C ILE A 39 -9.29 -1.53 -1.79
N ALA A 40 -9.28 -2.23 -0.66
CA ALA A 40 -8.86 -1.69 0.63
C ALA A 40 -7.58 -2.38 1.08
N TYR A 41 -6.44 -1.71 0.91
CA TYR A 41 -5.14 -2.17 1.37
C TYR A 41 -5.02 -1.93 2.88
N MET A 42 -4.92 -3.02 3.65
CA MET A 42 -4.98 -2.97 5.11
C MET A 42 -3.67 -2.46 5.71
N THR A 43 -2.54 -2.80 5.09
CA THR A 43 -1.20 -2.46 5.56
C THR A 43 -0.40 -1.77 4.45
N SER A 44 0.65 -1.05 4.83
CA SER A 44 1.55 -0.40 3.87
C SER A 44 2.46 -1.39 3.13
N GLY A 45 2.69 -2.58 3.67
CA GLY A 45 3.60 -3.57 3.09
C GLY A 45 5.08 -3.19 3.09
N ASN A 46 5.47 -2.14 3.84
CA ASN A 46 6.82 -1.57 3.85
C ASN A 46 7.92 -2.57 4.24
N ILE A 47 7.60 -3.54 5.10
CA ILE A 47 8.56 -4.54 5.59
C ILE A 47 9.09 -5.44 4.46
N ALA A 48 8.31 -5.63 3.40
CA ALA A 48 8.70 -6.45 2.25
C ALA A 48 9.64 -5.73 1.24
N VAL A 49 9.95 -4.45 1.48
CA VAL A 49 10.80 -3.66 0.56
C VAL A 49 12.25 -3.70 1.03
N PHE A 50 13.16 -3.98 0.10
CA PHE A 50 14.59 -3.98 0.40
C PHE A 50 15.14 -2.58 0.66
N ASP A 51 16.15 -2.50 1.51
CA ASP A 51 16.79 -1.24 1.91
C ASP A 51 17.40 -0.49 0.70
N HIS A 52 17.97 -1.21 -0.27
CA HIS A 52 18.55 -0.60 -1.47
C HIS A 52 17.48 0.07 -2.36
N ASP A 53 16.23 -0.40 -2.36
CA ASP A 53 15.15 0.25 -3.10
C ASP A 53 14.74 1.57 -2.45
N ALA A 54 14.71 1.63 -1.13
CA ALA A 54 14.45 2.88 -0.42
C ALA A 54 15.53 3.93 -0.73
N HIS A 55 16.80 3.53 -0.73
CA HIS A 55 17.91 4.41 -1.12
C HIS A 55 17.76 4.88 -2.57
N ARG A 56 17.54 3.97 -3.50
CA ARG A 56 17.37 4.27 -4.93
C ARG A 56 16.25 5.29 -5.18
N ILE A 57 15.14 5.20 -4.46
CA ILE A 57 14.03 6.15 -4.59
C ILE A 57 14.40 7.52 -3.99
N ALA A 58 15.09 7.56 -2.85
CA ALA A 58 15.55 8.82 -2.25
C ALA A 58 16.51 9.57 -3.21
N ASP A 59 17.49 8.88 -3.78
CA ASP A 59 18.39 9.41 -4.79
C ASP A 59 17.63 9.91 -6.04
N MET A 60 16.71 9.12 -6.56
CA MET A 60 15.90 9.50 -7.72
C MET A 60 15.10 10.79 -7.47
N VAL A 61 14.53 10.98 -6.28
CA VAL A 61 13.79 12.21 -5.93
C VAL A 61 14.73 13.40 -5.87
N THR A 62 15.91 13.25 -5.30
CA THR A 62 16.94 14.31 -5.25
C THR A 62 17.36 14.72 -6.66
N GLU A 63 17.62 13.77 -7.55
CA GLU A 63 17.97 14.03 -8.93
C GLU A 63 16.81 14.63 -9.74
N TYR A 64 15.59 14.15 -9.52
CA TYR A 64 14.39 14.73 -10.13
C TYR A 64 14.27 16.22 -9.78
N ASN A 65 14.41 16.58 -8.49
CA ASN A 65 14.34 17.95 -8.05
C ASN A 65 15.48 18.81 -8.64
N ARG A 66 16.66 18.24 -8.80
CA ARG A 66 17.79 18.91 -9.46
C ARG A 66 17.53 19.19 -10.95
N ILE A 67 16.97 18.23 -11.67
CA ILE A 67 16.70 18.34 -13.12
C ILE A 67 15.64 19.42 -13.40
N PHE A 68 14.61 19.51 -12.55
CA PHE A 68 13.48 20.41 -12.73
C PHE A 68 13.60 21.72 -11.94
N ASP A 69 14.76 22.00 -11.38
CA ASP A 69 15.04 23.23 -10.57
C ASP A 69 14.03 23.44 -9.43
N ILE A 70 13.63 22.34 -8.80
CA ILE A 70 12.77 22.34 -7.60
C ILE A 70 13.69 22.46 -6.37
N ASP A 71 13.30 23.24 -5.35
CA ASP A 71 14.06 23.30 -4.09
C ASP A 71 14.25 21.89 -3.52
N ASN A 72 15.51 21.45 -3.51
CA ASN A 72 15.88 20.10 -3.10
C ASN A 72 16.62 20.01 -1.77
N GLN A 73 16.67 21.09 -0.99
CA GLN A 73 17.36 21.08 0.31
C GLN A 73 16.78 20.01 1.23
N LYS A 74 15.44 19.92 1.29
CA LYS A 74 14.75 18.92 2.11
C LYS A 74 14.94 17.49 1.58
N SER A 75 14.86 17.27 0.27
CA SER A 75 15.06 15.95 -0.31
C SER A 75 16.49 15.43 -0.09
N ARG A 76 17.51 16.28 -0.24
CA ARG A 76 18.90 15.94 0.10
C ARG A 76 19.08 15.61 1.58
N SER A 77 18.40 16.34 2.47
CA SER A 77 18.44 16.04 3.90
C SER A 77 17.84 14.68 4.22
N VAL A 78 16.69 14.35 3.61
CA VAL A 78 16.04 13.04 3.77
C VAL A 78 16.92 11.92 3.18
N GLU A 79 17.48 12.11 1.99
CA GLU A 79 18.40 11.16 1.37
C GLU A 79 19.60 10.87 2.28
N GLN A 80 20.20 11.91 2.87
CA GLN A 80 21.34 11.74 3.79
C GLN A 80 20.94 10.97 5.07
N GLN A 81 19.74 11.23 5.60
CA GLN A 81 19.21 10.48 6.74
C GLN A 81 19.00 9.02 6.40
N VAL A 82 18.43 8.72 5.23
CA VAL A 82 18.24 7.36 4.73
C VAL A 82 19.59 6.64 4.60
N LEU A 83 20.57 7.26 3.93
CA LEU A 83 21.92 6.70 3.77
C LEU A 83 22.59 6.39 5.12
N ASN A 84 22.55 7.36 6.05
CA ASN A 84 23.15 7.18 7.37
C ASN A 84 22.48 6.06 8.15
N SER A 85 21.14 6.00 8.15
CA SER A 85 20.38 4.97 8.83
C SER A 85 20.69 3.58 8.25
N LEU A 86 20.63 3.42 6.94
CA LEU A 86 20.88 2.13 6.29
C LEU A 86 22.34 1.69 6.42
N GLY A 87 23.29 2.65 6.44
CA GLY A 87 24.71 2.36 6.63
C GLY A 87 25.10 1.89 8.02
N THR A 88 24.28 2.19 9.04
CA THR A 88 24.54 1.84 10.45
C THR A 88 23.60 0.79 11.01
N LYS A 89 22.53 0.47 10.29
CA LYS A 89 21.47 -0.44 10.71
C LYS A 89 22.00 -1.84 10.99
N GLN A 90 21.60 -2.40 12.14
CA GLN A 90 21.89 -3.78 12.51
C GLN A 90 20.76 -4.72 12.07
N ALA A 91 21.09 -6.00 11.94
CA ALA A 91 20.08 -7.01 11.59
C ALA A 91 18.95 -7.04 12.65
N GLY A 92 17.70 -6.93 12.21
CA GLY A 92 16.52 -6.92 13.07
C GLY A 92 16.16 -5.56 13.67
N GLU A 93 16.92 -4.50 13.40
CA GLU A 93 16.54 -3.15 13.79
C GLU A 93 15.39 -2.62 12.90
N PRO A 94 14.39 -1.94 13.50
CA PRO A 94 13.34 -1.31 12.73
C PRO A 94 13.88 -0.15 11.90
N ASP A 95 13.27 0.09 10.75
CA ASP A 95 13.57 1.26 9.93
C ASP A 95 13.18 2.56 10.64
N ILE A 96 13.92 3.64 10.38
CA ILE A 96 13.49 5.00 10.75
C ILE A 96 12.25 5.41 9.95
N ASP A 97 11.57 6.45 10.41
CA ASP A 97 10.30 6.89 9.82
C ASP A 97 10.43 7.26 8.34
N GLU A 98 11.53 7.91 7.95
CA GLU A 98 11.82 8.29 6.57
C GLU A 98 11.97 7.06 5.66
N VAL A 99 12.69 6.04 6.11
CA VAL A 99 12.88 4.78 5.37
C VAL A 99 11.54 4.05 5.24
N ARG A 100 10.77 3.95 6.33
CA ARG A 100 9.43 3.34 6.30
C ARG A 100 8.50 4.07 5.35
N ALA A 101 8.50 5.41 5.36
CA ALA A 101 7.67 6.21 4.47
C ALA A 101 8.02 5.97 2.99
N ILE A 102 9.30 5.92 2.65
CA ILE A 102 9.76 5.64 1.27
C ILE A 102 9.35 4.23 0.86
N LYS A 103 9.57 3.22 1.71
CA LYS A 103 9.15 1.84 1.44
C LYS A 103 7.63 1.73 1.25
N SER A 104 6.85 2.44 2.08
CA SER A 104 5.40 2.51 1.92
C SER A 104 4.99 3.16 0.60
N LEU A 105 5.69 4.22 0.18
CA LEU A 105 5.44 4.90 -1.11
C LEU A 105 5.72 3.97 -2.30
N ILE A 106 6.76 3.15 -2.24
CA ILE A 106 7.06 2.14 -3.26
C ILE A 106 5.87 1.18 -3.37
N ARG A 107 5.45 0.57 -2.27
CA ARG A 107 4.32 -0.37 -2.26
C ARG A 107 3.01 0.27 -2.70
N TRP A 108 2.76 1.51 -2.29
CA TRP A 108 1.61 2.30 -2.73
C TRP A 108 1.59 2.47 -4.25
N SER A 109 2.74 2.80 -4.86
CA SER A 109 2.84 2.99 -6.31
C SER A 109 2.62 1.69 -7.09
N GLU A 110 3.15 0.57 -6.59
CA GLU A 110 2.96 -0.76 -7.15
C GLU A 110 1.49 -1.20 -7.06
N ALA A 111 0.86 -1.02 -5.91
CA ALA A 111 -0.55 -1.32 -5.71
C ALA A 111 -1.45 -0.53 -6.68
N LYS A 112 -1.21 0.77 -6.85
CA LYS A 112 -1.94 1.59 -7.84
C LYS A 112 -1.75 1.07 -9.26
N ALA A 113 -0.53 0.74 -9.63
CA ALA A 113 -0.25 0.22 -10.98
C ALA A 113 -0.99 -1.11 -11.23
N GLY A 114 -0.99 -2.01 -10.26
CA GLY A 114 -1.74 -3.26 -10.31
C GLY A 114 -3.25 -3.03 -10.41
N ALA A 115 -3.80 -2.18 -9.54
CA ALA A 115 -5.23 -1.85 -9.52
C ALA A 115 -5.71 -1.20 -10.83
N PHE A 116 -4.92 -0.29 -11.40
CA PHE A 116 -5.24 0.31 -12.71
C PHE A 116 -5.20 -0.72 -13.83
N LYS A 117 -4.31 -1.70 -13.75
CA LYS A 117 -4.24 -2.78 -14.74
C LYS A 117 -5.49 -3.66 -14.75
N VAL A 118 -6.14 -3.85 -13.62
CA VAL A 118 -7.42 -4.58 -13.53
C VAL A 118 -8.64 -3.67 -13.74
N GLY A 119 -8.44 -2.39 -14.09
CA GLY A 119 -9.49 -1.45 -14.45
C GLY A 119 -10.13 -0.70 -13.28
N CYS A 120 -9.59 -0.82 -12.07
CA CYS A 120 -10.05 -0.04 -10.92
C CYS A 120 -9.67 1.43 -11.08
N LYS A 121 -10.54 2.33 -10.62
CA LYS A 121 -10.30 3.77 -10.62
C LYS A 121 -9.56 4.19 -9.35
N GLU A 122 -8.88 5.34 -9.41
CA GLU A 122 -8.13 5.87 -8.27
C GLU A 122 -9.02 6.12 -7.04
N GLU A 123 -10.21 6.67 -7.24
CA GLU A 123 -11.18 6.93 -6.17
C GLU A 123 -11.73 5.66 -5.49
N HIS A 124 -11.47 4.48 -6.04
CA HIS A 124 -11.85 3.19 -5.49
C HIS A 124 -10.72 2.51 -4.72
N LEU A 125 -9.55 3.14 -4.59
CA LEU A 125 -8.40 2.60 -3.88
C LEU A 125 -8.29 3.22 -2.49
N HIS A 126 -8.28 2.39 -1.45
CA HIS A 126 -8.28 2.81 -0.06
C HIS A 126 -7.04 2.27 0.64
N PHE A 127 -6.10 3.15 0.97
CA PHE A 127 -4.89 2.80 1.72
C PHE A 127 -5.13 3.08 3.19
N LEU A 128 -5.42 2.02 3.96
CA LEU A 128 -5.88 2.16 5.34
C LEU A 128 -4.73 2.33 6.34
N ASP A 129 -3.57 1.76 6.04
CA ASP A 129 -2.40 1.78 6.92
C ASP A 129 -2.79 1.54 8.38
N LEU A 130 -3.40 0.38 8.65
CA LEU A 130 -4.01 0.08 9.94
C LEU A 130 -2.98 0.09 11.08
N PRO A 131 -3.31 0.69 12.24
CA PRO A 131 -2.41 0.83 13.38
C PRO A 131 -1.74 -0.44 13.87
N PHE A 132 -2.44 -1.58 13.81
CA PHE A 132 -1.88 -2.87 14.27
C PHE A 132 -0.59 -3.25 13.54
N TYR A 133 -0.38 -2.75 12.33
CA TYR A 133 0.77 -3.05 11.47
C TYR A 133 1.92 -2.04 11.62
N ARG A 134 1.70 -0.88 12.21
CA ARG A 134 2.67 0.23 12.30
C ARG A 134 3.80 0.01 13.30
N THR A 135 4.19 -1.23 13.55
CA THR A 135 5.27 -1.55 14.51
C THR A 135 6.66 -1.34 13.92
N GLY A 136 6.80 -1.30 12.60
CA GLY A 136 8.09 -1.27 11.91
C GLY A 136 8.87 -2.58 11.98
N THR A 137 8.25 -3.65 12.53
CA THR A 137 8.82 -4.98 12.66
C THR A 137 7.83 -6.05 12.17
N ILE A 138 8.28 -7.29 12.09
CA ILE A 138 7.41 -8.44 11.76
C ILE A 138 6.33 -8.64 12.85
N ASN A 139 6.64 -8.31 14.11
CA ASN A 139 5.71 -8.42 15.22
C ASN A 139 4.63 -7.32 15.11
N LYS A 140 3.37 -7.73 15.03
CA LYS A 140 2.21 -6.85 14.90
C LYS A 140 1.55 -6.62 16.26
N HIS A 141 0.94 -5.46 16.45
CA HIS A 141 0.06 -5.23 17.60
C HIS A 141 -1.26 -6.01 17.45
N PRO A 142 -1.91 -6.36 18.57
CA PRO A 142 -3.30 -6.83 18.52
C PRO A 142 -4.19 -5.77 17.86
N TRP A 143 -5.24 -6.23 17.19
CA TRP A 143 -6.29 -5.35 16.64
C TRP A 143 -6.92 -4.50 17.75
N GLY A 144 -7.00 -3.20 17.50
CA GLY A 144 -7.53 -2.21 18.44
C GLY A 144 -8.80 -1.55 17.94
N THR A 145 -9.35 -0.67 18.79
CA THR A 145 -10.58 0.10 18.48
C THR A 145 -10.38 1.05 17.31
N GLU A 146 -9.16 1.55 17.10
CA GLU A 146 -8.83 2.43 15.97
C GLU A 146 -8.86 1.68 14.65
N ASP A 147 -8.29 0.46 14.59
CA ASP A 147 -8.37 -0.39 13.40
C ASP A 147 -9.83 -0.65 13.00
N VAL A 148 -10.65 -1.03 13.99
CA VAL A 148 -12.09 -1.29 13.79
C VAL A 148 -12.81 -0.04 13.30
N LYS A 149 -12.47 1.14 13.86
CA LYS A 149 -13.07 2.42 13.46
C LYS A 149 -12.78 2.73 11.99
N ILE A 150 -11.51 2.62 11.56
CA ILE A 150 -11.11 2.89 10.17
C ILE A 150 -11.90 2.01 9.20
N ILE A 151 -12.00 0.71 9.47
CA ILE A 151 -12.76 -0.23 8.62
C ILE A 151 -14.25 0.11 8.62
N ARG A 152 -14.83 0.42 9.77
CA ARG A 152 -16.25 0.80 9.86
C ARG A 152 -16.55 2.08 9.08
N ASP A 153 -15.68 3.08 9.16
CA ASP A 153 -15.82 4.35 8.45
C ASP A 153 -15.77 4.13 6.94
N LEU A 154 -14.86 3.27 6.46
CA LEU A 154 -14.79 2.86 5.06
C LEU A 154 -16.08 2.18 4.61
N LEU A 155 -16.55 1.16 5.33
CA LEU A 155 -17.78 0.43 5.00
C LEU A 155 -19.01 1.35 4.99
N THR A 156 -19.06 2.31 5.92
CA THR A 156 -20.15 3.30 6.00
C THR A 156 -20.13 4.27 4.81
N THR A 157 -18.94 4.65 4.35
CA THR A 157 -18.75 5.56 3.21
C THR A 157 -19.06 4.88 1.89
N VAL A 158 -18.48 3.71 1.64
CA VAL A 158 -18.64 2.98 0.36
C VAL A 158 -20.01 2.33 0.27
N ARG A 159 -20.55 1.77 1.36
CA ARG A 159 -21.80 1.01 1.42
C ARG A 159 -21.83 -0.14 0.41
N PRO A 160 -20.87 -1.07 0.47
CA PRO A 160 -20.79 -2.17 -0.47
C PRO A 160 -21.96 -3.14 -0.26
N VAL A 161 -22.39 -3.79 -1.35
CA VAL A 161 -23.37 -4.90 -1.27
C VAL A 161 -22.70 -6.23 -0.97
N SER A 162 -21.37 -6.32 -1.17
CA SER A 162 -20.55 -7.50 -0.88
C SER A 162 -19.12 -7.10 -0.57
N TYR A 163 -18.45 -7.90 0.21
CA TYR A 163 -17.03 -7.77 0.47
C TYR A 163 -16.36 -9.16 0.49
N THR A 164 -15.06 -9.18 0.25
CA THR A 164 -14.21 -10.34 0.45
C THR A 164 -12.98 -9.95 1.24
N HIS A 165 -12.48 -10.88 2.03
CA HIS A 165 -11.26 -10.72 2.80
C HIS A 165 -10.27 -11.79 2.33
N LEU A 166 -9.13 -11.37 1.82
CA LEU A 166 -8.07 -12.24 1.36
C LEU A 166 -7.18 -12.67 2.53
N ARG A 167 -6.55 -13.83 2.40
CA ARG A 167 -5.40 -14.16 3.25
C ARG A 167 -4.16 -13.54 2.67
N ALA A 168 -3.27 -13.05 3.53
CA ALA A 168 -1.94 -12.65 3.13
C ALA A 168 -1.23 -13.85 2.47
N HIS A 169 -0.58 -13.62 1.34
CA HIS A 169 0.42 -14.55 0.81
C HIS A 169 1.65 -14.43 1.70
N GLU A 170 1.64 -15.11 2.83
CA GLU A 170 2.86 -15.29 3.60
C GLU A 170 3.71 -16.29 2.81
N THR A 171 4.70 -15.79 2.07
CA THR A 171 5.87 -16.60 1.79
C THR A 171 6.49 -16.86 3.15
N GLU A 172 6.43 -18.10 3.62
CA GLU A 172 7.27 -18.56 4.72
C GLU A 172 8.71 -18.29 4.27
N ALA A 173 9.25 -17.15 4.69
CA ALA A 173 10.67 -16.92 4.70
C ALA A 173 11.16 -17.61 5.97
N ASP A 174 11.62 -18.87 5.81
CA ASP A 174 12.44 -19.59 6.78
C ASP A 174 13.70 -18.79 7.16
#